data_2d6229e4c4a1f58d249ad2e74570046b
#
_entry.id   2d6229e4c4a1f58d249ad2e74570046b
#
_cell.length_a   1.000
_cell.length_b   1.000
_cell.length_c   1.000
_cell.angle_alpha   90.00
_cell.angle_beta   90.00
_cell.angle_gamma   90.00
#
_symmetry.space_group_name_H-M   'P 1'
#
loop_
_entity.id
_entity.type
_entity.pdbx_description
1 polymer ?
#
loop_
_entity_poly.entity_id
_entity_poly.type
_entity_poly.pdbx_seq_one_letter_code
_entity_poly.pdbx_strand_id
1 'polypeptide(L)'
;EAAAQLIGLHDFIERLPGGYGYNVRERGVTLSLGQRQLLSFIRALLYDPAILILDEATSSVDTESELLIQQAIERLIAGRTSIIIAHRLSTILKADKIILLDKGEIREMGNHQELLKLSGAYAHLYHMQFEKWQAEPTSNL
;
A
#
# COMPACT_ATOMS: atom_id res chain seq x y z
N GLU A 1 -15.08 3.20 -15.52
CA GLU A 1 -14.41 2.05 -16.16
C GLU A 1 -12.90 2.34 -16.34
N ALA A 2 -12.51 3.41 -17.08
CA ALA A 2 -11.10 3.73 -17.37
C ALA A 2 -10.21 3.77 -16.12
N ALA A 3 -10.65 4.37 -15.01
CA ALA A 3 -9.91 4.40 -13.76
C ALA A 3 -9.71 3.01 -13.14
N ALA A 4 -10.70 2.13 -13.25
CA ALA A 4 -10.60 0.76 -12.78
C ALA A 4 -9.63 -0.07 -13.64
N GLN A 5 -9.65 0.13 -14.96
CA GLN A 5 -8.69 -0.49 -15.88
C GLN A 5 -7.26 -0.04 -15.57
N LEU A 6 -7.08 1.27 -15.32
CA LEU A 6 -5.76 1.84 -15.02
C LEU A 6 -5.09 1.20 -13.80
N ILE A 7 -5.85 0.89 -12.75
CA ILE A 7 -5.32 0.25 -11.54
C ILE A 7 -5.53 -1.27 -11.48
N GLY A 8 -6.02 -1.88 -12.57
CA GLY A 8 -6.17 -3.33 -12.68
C GLY A 8 -7.36 -3.93 -11.95
N LEU A 9 -8.40 -3.13 -11.68
CA LEU A 9 -9.60 -3.57 -10.96
C LEU A 9 -10.82 -3.83 -11.84
N HIS A 10 -10.69 -3.61 -13.14
CA HIS A 10 -11.79 -3.81 -14.08
C HIS A 10 -12.37 -5.22 -14.00
N ASP A 11 -11.52 -6.24 -14.13
CA ASP A 11 -11.94 -7.64 -14.12
C ASP A 11 -12.57 -8.08 -12.79
N PHE A 12 -12.11 -7.50 -11.69
CA PHE A 12 -12.73 -7.72 -10.38
C PHE A 12 -14.15 -7.16 -10.35
N ILE A 13 -14.36 -5.92 -10.83
CA ILE A 13 -15.68 -5.29 -10.84
C ILE A 13 -16.65 -6.04 -11.78
N GLU A 14 -16.19 -6.46 -12.96
CA GLU A 14 -17.00 -7.23 -13.92
C GLU A 14 -17.48 -8.58 -13.35
N ARG A 15 -16.72 -9.18 -12.44
CA ARG A 15 -17.14 -10.43 -11.76
C ARG A 15 -18.18 -10.22 -10.66
N LEU A 16 -18.45 -8.99 -10.22
CA LEU A 16 -19.53 -8.72 -9.27
C LEU A 16 -20.90 -8.94 -9.95
N PRO A 17 -21.92 -9.38 -9.22
CA PRO A 17 -23.26 -9.55 -9.77
C PRO A 17 -23.82 -8.23 -10.34
N GLY A 18 -23.86 -8.12 -11.68
CA GLY A 18 -24.23 -6.88 -12.36
C GLY A 18 -23.09 -5.89 -12.60
N GLY A 19 -21.85 -6.32 -12.43
CA GLY A 19 -20.64 -5.54 -12.75
C GLY A 19 -20.61 -4.16 -12.07
N TYR A 20 -20.38 -3.10 -12.85
CA TYR A 20 -20.40 -1.72 -12.38
C TYR A 20 -21.74 -1.24 -11.80
N GLY A 21 -22.83 -1.96 -12.08
CA GLY A 21 -24.15 -1.72 -11.48
C GLY A 21 -24.35 -2.37 -10.11
N TYR A 22 -23.34 -3.08 -9.58
CA TYR A 22 -23.43 -3.76 -8.30
C TYR A 22 -23.72 -2.79 -7.14
N ASN A 23 -24.76 -3.09 -6.36
CA ASN A 23 -25.11 -2.28 -5.21
C ASN A 23 -24.24 -2.66 -3.99
N VAL A 24 -23.23 -1.87 -3.72
CA VAL A 24 -22.30 -2.08 -2.61
C VAL A 24 -22.90 -1.78 -1.22
N ARG A 25 -24.15 -1.27 -1.18
CA ARG A 25 -24.89 -0.85 0.00
C ARG A 25 -24.13 0.20 0.83
N GLU A 26 -24.72 0.58 1.98
CA GLU A 26 -24.10 1.54 2.88
C GLU A 26 -22.74 1.02 3.37
N ARG A 27 -21.71 1.89 3.31
CA ARG A 27 -20.32 1.59 3.70
C ARG A 27 -19.69 0.37 3.02
N GLY A 28 -20.27 -0.14 1.93
CA GLY A 28 -19.72 -1.27 1.20
C GLY A 28 -19.76 -2.60 1.97
N VAL A 29 -20.77 -2.81 2.82
CA VAL A 29 -20.88 -3.99 3.69
C VAL A 29 -20.92 -5.32 2.93
N THR A 30 -21.21 -5.30 1.63
CA THR A 30 -21.22 -6.49 0.76
C THR A 30 -19.86 -6.85 0.21
N LEU A 31 -18.84 -6.04 0.50
CA LEU A 31 -17.47 -6.20 0.02
C LEU A 31 -16.50 -6.53 1.16
N SER A 32 -15.44 -7.27 0.86
CA SER A 32 -14.33 -7.48 1.79
C SER A 32 -13.61 -6.17 2.10
N LEU A 33 -12.78 -6.16 3.15
CA LEU A 33 -11.97 -5.00 3.51
C LEU A 33 -11.06 -4.57 2.36
N GLY A 34 -10.36 -5.54 1.73
CA GLY A 34 -9.49 -5.29 0.59
C GLY A 34 -10.24 -4.70 -0.61
N GLN A 35 -11.41 -5.25 -0.93
CA GLN A 35 -12.26 -4.76 -2.01
C GLN A 35 -12.73 -3.32 -1.77
N ARG A 36 -13.12 -2.96 -0.54
CA ARG A 36 -13.46 -1.56 -0.18
C ARG A 36 -12.26 -0.63 -0.34
N GLN A 37 -11.08 -1.08 0.06
CA GLN A 37 -9.85 -0.29 -0.09
C GLN A 37 -9.52 -0.03 -1.56
N LEU A 38 -9.64 -1.06 -2.41
CA LEU A 38 -9.44 -0.93 -3.85
C LEU A 38 -10.41 0.07 -4.50
N LEU A 39 -11.68 0.06 -4.11
CA LEU A 39 -12.65 1.08 -4.56
C LEU A 39 -12.29 2.49 -4.09
N SER A 40 -11.72 2.62 -2.89
CA SER A 40 -11.24 3.93 -2.41
C SER A 40 -10.08 4.45 -3.24
N PHE A 41 -9.21 3.58 -3.75
CA PHE A 41 -8.13 3.96 -4.67
C PHE A 41 -8.66 4.43 -6.03
N ILE A 42 -9.70 3.78 -6.58
CA ILE A 42 -10.37 4.27 -7.81
C ILE A 42 -10.91 5.69 -7.58
N ARG A 43 -11.55 5.93 -6.45
CA ARG A 43 -12.07 7.25 -6.10
C ARG A 43 -10.96 8.29 -6.00
N ALA A 44 -9.85 7.97 -5.32
CA ALA A 44 -8.69 8.84 -5.22
C ALA A 44 -8.10 9.16 -6.62
N LEU A 45 -8.02 8.17 -7.50
CA LEU A 45 -7.54 8.34 -8.86
C LEU A 45 -8.44 9.29 -9.69
N LEU A 46 -9.76 9.17 -9.54
CA LEU A 46 -10.73 10.03 -10.22
C LEU A 46 -10.67 11.48 -9.76
N TYR A 47 -10.29 11.73 -8.50
CA TYR A 47 -10.05 13.07 -7.99
C TYR A 47 -8.77 13.71 -8.50
N ASP A 48 -7.82 12.90 -8.97
CA ASP A 48 -6.51 13.31 -9.50
C ASP A 48 -5.79 14.36 -8.61
N PRO A 49 -5.56 14.07 -7.32
CA PRO A 49 -4.97 15.03 -6.40
C PRO A 49 -3.48 15.23 -6.69
N ALA A 50 -2.99 16.46 -6.53
CA ALA A 50 -1.55 16.75 -6.64
C ALA A 50 -0.73 16.15 -5.48
N ILE A 51 -1.34 16.02 -4.30
CA ILE A 51 -0.75 15.42 -3.09
C ILE A 51 -1.65 14.29 -2.62
N LEU A 52 -1.06 13.12 -2.43
CA LEU A 52 -1.75 11.92 -1.95
C LEU A 52 -1.24 11.54 -0.57
N ILE A 53 -2.15 11.31 0.36
CA ILE A 53 -1.83 10.79 1.69
C ILE A 53 -2.47 9.41 1.81
N LEU A 54 -1.64 8.38 2.03
CA LEU A 54 -2.07 7.00 2.20
C LEU A 54 -1.68 6.49 3.58
N ASP A 55 -2.66 5.92 4.27
CA ASP A 55 -2.43 5.10 5.46
C ASP A 55 -2.57 3.63 5.06
N GLU A 56 -1.45 2.90 5.07
CA GLU A 56 -1.35 1.53 4.55
C GLU A 56 -1.75 0.46 5.58
N ALA A 57 -2.62 0.76 6.53
CA ALA A 57 -3.06 -0.17 7.56
C ALA A 57 -3.87 -1.35 6.97
N THR A 58 -3.21 -2.44 6.57
CA THR A 58 -3.84 -3.61 5.96
C THR A 58 -3.41 -4.93 6.60
N SER A 59 -3.63 -5.09 7.89
CA SER A 59 -3.24 -6.31 8.62
C SER A 59 -4.19 -7.52 8.42
N SER A 60 -5.23 -7.42 7.58
CA SER A 60 -6.27 -8.47 7.49
C SER A 60 -6.86 -8.60 6.08
N VAL A 61 -6.03 -8.52 5.05
CA VAL A 61 -6.44 -8.67 3.65
C VAL A 61 -5.94 -10.03 3.13
N ASP A 62 -6.78 -10.72 2.35
CA ASP A 62 -6.38 -11.96 1.69
C ASP A 62 -5.26 -11.72 0.67
N THR A 63 -4.46 -12.75 0.38
CA THR A 63 -3.26 -12.65 -0.45
C THR A 63 -3.54 -12.14 -1.88
N GLU A 64 -4.68 -12.51 -2.46
CA GLU A 64 -5.06 -12.06 -3.81
C GLU A 64 -5.35 -10.56 -3.82
N SER A 65 -6.18 -10.09 -2.88
CA SER A 65 -6.47 -8.67 -2.71
C SER A 65 -5.23 -7.87 -2.33
N GLU A 66 -4.29 -8.46 -1.57
CA GLU A 66 -3.04 -7.81 -1.20
C GLU A 66 -2.17 -7.46 -2.41
N LEU A 67 -2.02 -8.38 -3.35
CA LEU A 67 -1.27 -8.13 -4.58
C LEU A 67 -1.91 -7.02 -5.43
N LEU A 68 -3.23 -7.05 -5.57
CA LEU A 68 -3.99 -6.01 -6.29
C LEU A 68 -3.85 -4.64 -5.61
N ILE A 69 -3.92 -4.58 -4.29
CA ILE A 69 -3.72 -3.36 -3.50
C ILE A 69 -2.32 -2.79 -3.75
N GLN A 70 -1.29 -3.63 -3.71
CA GLN A 70 0.09 -3.18 -3.94
C GLN A 70 0.26 -2.60 -5.35
N GLN A 71 -0.24 -3.27 -6.38
CA GLN A 71 -0.21 -2.78 -7.76
C GLN A 71 -1.00 -1.48 -7.91
N ALA A 72 -2.16 -1.37 -7.27
CA ALA A 72 -2.97 -0.17 -7.30
C ALA A 72 -2.26 1.02 -6.63
N ILE A 73 -1.60 0.82 -5.49
CA ILE A 73 -0.79 1.84 -4.81
C ILE A 73 0.32 2.33 -5.73
N GLU A 74 1.09 1.44 -6.34
CA GLU A 74 2.20 1.80 -7.24
C GLU A 74 1.73 2.68 -8.40
N ARG A 75 0.58 2.35 -8.99
CA ARG A 75 0.00 3.15 -10.08
C ARG A 75 -0.56 4.49 -9.57
N LEU A 76 -1.12 4.49 -8.37
CA LEU A 76 -1.72 5.67 -7.78
C LEU A 76 -0.67 6.73 -7.40
N ILE A 77 0.50 6.31 -6.89
CA ILE A 77 1.59 7.22 -6.50
C ILE A 77 2.43 7.70 -7.67
N ALA A 78 2.40 7.01 -8.80
CA ALA A 78 3.22 7.35 -9.96
C ALA A 78 2.98 8.78 -10.44
N GLY A 79 4.06 9.57 -10.53
CA GLY A 79 4.02 10.95 -11.00
C GLY A 79 3.39 11.96 -10.04
N ARG A 80 3.18 11.61 -8.75
CA ARG A 80 2.59 12.47 -7.74
C ARG A 80 3.45 12.58 -6.50
N THR A 81 3.27 13.67 -5.75
CA THR A 81 3.80 13.78 -4.41
C THR A 81 2.94 12.93 -3.46
N SER A 82 3.55 11.91 -2.85
CA SER A 82 2.83 10.98 -1.99
C SER A 82 3.45 10.92 -0.60
N ILE A 83 2.61 10.98 0.43
CA ILE A 83 2.98 10.75 1.84
C ILE A 83 2.32 9.43 2.25
N ILE A 84 3.12 8.44 2.63
CA ILE A 84 2.63 7.10 2.91
C ILE A 84 3.04 6.71 4.33
N ILE A 85 2.06 6.34 5.15
CA ILE A 85 2.32 5.66 6.42
C ILE A 85 2.52 4.19 6.07
N ALA A 86 3.79 3.80 5.92
CA ALA A 86 4.15 2.51 5.34
C ALA A 86 4.22 1.41 6.39
N HIS A 87 3.54 0.30 6.13
CA HIS A 87 3.61 -0.94 6.90
C HIS A 87 4.26 -2.08 6.09
N ARG A 88 4.59 -1.84 4.82
CA ARG A 88 5.19 -2.82 3.91
C ARG A 88 6.61 -2.43 3.53
N LEU A 89 7.49 -3.43 3.55
CA LEU A 89 8.88 -3.23 3.16
C LEU A 89 9.03 -2.69 1.73
N SER A 90 8.23 -3.22 0.79
CA SER A 90 8.27 -2.80 -0.62
C SER A 90 8.00 -1.30 -0.81
N THR A 91 7.10 -0.73 -0.02
CA THR A 91 6.80 0.71 -0.01
C THR A 91 7.97 1.52 0.55
N ILE A 92 8.55 1.06 1.66
CA ILE A 92 9.68 1.73 2.32
C ILE A 92 10.91 1.75 1.40
N LEU A 93 11.24 0.63 0.75
CA LEU A 93 12.42 0.52 -0.12
C LEU A 93 12.35 1.40 -1.36
N LYS A 94 11.15 1.71 -1.84
CA LYS A 94 10.91 2.53 -3.04
C LYS A 94 10.74 4.02 -2.73
N ALA A 95 10.70 4.41 -1.46
CA ALA A 95 10.50 5.80 -1.06
C ALA A 95 11.74 6.65 -1.34
N ASP A 96 11.55 7.82 -1.94
CA ASP A 96 12.63 8.80 -2.15
C ASP A 96 13.14 9.34 -0.81
N LYS A 97 12.25 9.47 0.17
CA LYS A 97 12.56 9.94 1.51
C LYS A 97 11.75 9.19 2.56
N ILE A 98 12.42 8.69 3.57
CA ILE A 98 11.84 8.02 4.72
C ILE A 98 11.98 8.96 5.92
N ILE A 99 10.92 9.10 6.69
CA ILE A 99 10.91 9.87 7.94
C ILE A 99 10.53 8.90 9.06
N LEU A 100 11.44 8.70 10.00
CA LEU A 100 11.17 7.95 11.22
C LEU A 100 10.70 8.89 12.32
N LEU A 101 9.46 8.67 12.77
CA LEU A 101 8.84 9.41 13.87
C LEU A 101 8.88 8.59 15.16
N ASP A 102 9.27 9.22 16.25
CA ASP A 102 9.16 8.68 17.60
C ASP A 102 8.65 9.76 18.56
N LYS A 103 7.60 9.46 19.30
CA LYS A 103 6.97 10.38 20.27
C LYS A 103 6.64 11.76 19.71
N GLY A 104 6.26 11.84 18.44
CA GLY A 104 5.91 13.09 17.76
C GLY A 104 7.10 13.89 17.23
N GLU A 105 8.32 13.39 17.34
CA GLU A 105 9.53 14.01 16.83
C GLU A 105 10.15 13.23 15.68
N ILE A 106 10.78 13.94 14.75
CA ILE A 106 11.56 13.31 13.69
C ILE A 106 12.87 12.83 14.28
N ARG A 107 13.06 11.51 14.34
CA ARG A 107 14.29 10.87 14.82
C ARG A 107 15.34 10.77 13.75
N GLU A 108 14.93 10.29 12.57
CA GLU A 108 15.82 10.08 11.45
C GLU A 108 15.08 10.42 10.16
N MET A 109 15.81 10.91 9.16
CA MET A 109 15.28 11.23 7.85
C MET A 109 16.35 11.01 6.79
N GLY A 110 15.99 10.29 5.71
CA GLY A 110 16.89 10.00 4.59
C GLY A 110 16.27 8.96 3.65
N ASN A 111 17.01 8.49 2.67
CA ASN A 111 16.61 7.32 1.90
C ASN A 111 17.00 6.01 2.62
N HIS A 112 16.53 4.88 2.12
CA HIS A 112 16.78 3.57 2.73
C HIS A 112 18.27 3.29 2.98
N GLN A 113 19.12 3.55 2.00
CA GLN A 113 20.56 3.25 2.10
C GLN A 113 21.30 4.19 3.08
N GLU A 114 20.92 5.47 3.08
CA GLU A 114 21.47 6.44 4.02
C GLU A 114 21.14 6.06 5.45
N LEU A 115 19.88 5.72 5.72
CA LEU A 115 19.44 5.34 7.06
C LEU A 115 20.02 4.02 7.54
N LEU A 116 20.24 3.04 6.65
CA LEU A 116 20.95 1.81 7.02
C LEU A 116 22.40 2.08 7.42
N LYS A 117 23.11 2.95 6.69
CA LYS A 117 24.51 3.33 7.00
C LYS A 117 24.66 4.03 8.34
N LEU A 118 23.63 4.76 8.78
CA LEU A 118 23.63 5.40 10.10
C LEU A 118 23.60 4.39 11.24
N SER A 119 23.20 3.15 10.99
CA SER A 119 23.04 2.09 12.01
C SER A 119 22.19 2.54 13.21
N GLY A 120 21.24 3.42 12.98
CA GLY A 120 20.38 4.05 13.98
C GLY A 120 19.08 3.28 14.24
N ALA A 121 18.06 3.99 14.68
CA ALA A 121 16.77 3.42 15.03
C ALA A 121 16.05 2.79 13.81
N TYR A 122 16.18 3.42 12.64
CA TYR A 122 15.63 2.85 11.39
C TYR A 122 16.29 1.51 11.05
N ALA A 123 17.63 1.44 11.08
CA ALA A 123 18.35 0.20 10.78
C ALA A 123 17.96 -0.92 11.75
N HIS A 124 17.83 -0.60 13.03
CA HIS A 124 17.37 -1.57 14.04
C HIS A 124 15.96 -2.08 13.76
N LEU A 125 15.01 -1.20 13.44
CA LEU A 125 13.65 -1.58 13.06
C LEU A 125 13.63 -2.43 11.78
N TYR A 126 14.43 -2.05 10.79
CA TYR A 126 14.55 -2.80 9.54
C TYR A 126 15.02 -4.24 9.79
N HIS A 127 16.11 -4.43 10.54
CA HIS A 127 16.63 -5.76 10.88
C HIS A 127 15.63 -6.58 11.71
N MET A 128 14.97 -5.97 12.69
CA MET A 128 13.99 -6.68 13.52
C MET A 128 12.76 -7.15 12.74
N GLN A 129 12.24 -6.34 11.82
CA GLN A 129 10.97 -6.62 11.14
C GLN A 129 11.16 -7.39 9.83
N PHE A 130 12.25 -7.15 9.12
CA PHE A 130 12.36 -7.55 7.72
C PHE A 130 13.49 -8.54 7.42
N GLU A 131 14.55 -8.63 8.21
CA GLU A 131 15.57 -9.69 8.03
C GLU A 131 15.06 -11.08 8.43
N LYS A 132 14.17 -11.16 9.40
CA LYS A 132 13.54 -12.45 9.76
C LYS A 132 12.71 -13.05 8.60
N TRP A 133 12.20 -12.23 7.70
CA TRP A 133 11.44 -12.68 6.53
C TRP A 133 12.32 -13.25 5.40
N GLN A 134 13.59 -12.84 5.32
CA GLN A 134 14.55 -13.41 4.37
C GLN A 134 15.19 -14.71 4.87
N ALA A 135 15.05 -15.03 6.15
CA ALA A 135 15.67 -16.19 6.78
C ALA A 135 14.77 -17.44 6.84
N GLU A 136 13.51 -17.37 6.39
CA GLU A 136 12.72 -18.59 6.17
C GLU A 136 13.03 -19.15 4.78
N PRO A 137 13.85 -20.23 4.70
CA PRO A 137 14.02 -20.93 3.42
C PRO A 137 12.68 -21.52 3.06
N THR A 138 12.26 -21.33 1.81
CA THR A 138 11.25 -22.15 1.14
C THR A 138 11.63 -23.62 1.26
N SER A 139 11.32 -24.24 2.38
CA SER A 139 11.38 -25.69 2.57
C SER A 139 9.94 -26.14 2.64
N ASN A 140 9.39 -26.47 1.46
CA ASN A 140 8.71 -27.74 1.28
C ASN A 140 8.10 -27.78 -0.11
N LEU A 141 8.81 -28.47 -0.97
CA LEU A 141 8.20 -29.27 -2.03
C LEU A 141 7.45 -30.45 -1.42
#